data_f377d2e47651432dfb1e2b7249493979
#
_entry.id   f377d2e47651432dfb1e2b7249493979
#
_cell.length_a   1.000
_cell.length_b   1.000
_cell.length_c   1.000
_cell.angle_alpha   90.00
_cell.angle_beta   90.00
_cell.angle_gamma   90.00
#
_symmetry.space_group_name_H-M   'P 1'
#
loop_
_entity.id
_entity.type
_entity.pdbx_description
1 polymer ?
#
loop_
_entity_poly.entity_id
_entity_poly.type
_entity_poly.pdbx_seq_one_letter_code
_entity_poly.pdbx_strand_id
1 'polypeptide(L)'
;MKTNVFKTIFFTIVILLTILAIYIIYKDNKNERIPTNSKKTDVKINKEMNLGICNFDTINPLLTQNKDVQYVDKLVFNSLVNVNKNFEIENDLAQEISKINDKTYIIKTKENMNWHDGTSFTTEDIAFTIEALKNKKTLYSKNVENIIKTEIIDKSTIKIYLDEPVAFFKYMLNFPILASHAYNKQTLEAITKVPIGTGNYKIIQITENEIKLERANSEFQSKITDINIKIYKSIKEVYSKFSKKEIDLITTQNIYYEDYIGSMGFNIEISKGRKFDYLAINNQKRELQNKEVRKAIYYAIDKKEIIYNIYNNKYMASNFPLDYGCYLYQNNEEKDEYNPTQAKGTLTDAGWNYRNNIWRKGNSKLEFNLVVNSENEERVRVAELIKEQLEKIGIKINIIKVNNNIYNNYLKNKNYDIILTGNIIPLYPDLNSYFGESNLSNFNNKEVSEILKQIDSIEDKELLQQKYNRIYEIYKEEMPFISLYNNVNFILYSRELKGDLSSNWYDVFYNIENWYKIK
;
A
#
# COMPACT_ATOMS: atom_id res chain seq x y z
N MET A 1 -51.76 -37.24 15.96
CA MET A 1 -52.23 -35.88 16.38
C MET A 1 -51.44 -35.25 17.54
N LYS A 2 -50.93 -35.99 18.53
CA LYS A 2 -50.25 -35.44 19.72
C LYS A 2 -48.86 -34.82 19.42
N THR A 3 -48.12 -35.24 18.38
CA THR A 3 -46.79 -34.76 18.07
C THR A 3 -46.77 -33.38 17.39
N ASN A 4 -47.83 -33.00 16.68
CA ASN A 4 -47.88 -31.66 16.04
C ASN A 4 -48.26 -30.56 17.05
N VAL A 5 -49.07 -30.87 18.03
CA VAL A 5 -49.46 -29.95 19.09
C VAL A 5 -48.23 -29.56 19.95
N PHE A 6 -47.37 -30.53 20.24
CA PHE A 6 -46.15 -30.29 21.03
C PHE A 6 -45.13 -29.40 20.26
N LYS A 7 -44.98 -29.60 18.98
CA LYS A 7 -44.14 -28.74 18.13
C LYS A 7 -44.68 -27.32 18.04
N THR A 8 -45.99 -27.15 17.90
CA THR A 8 -46.63 -25.83 17.86
C THR A 8 -46.47 -25.09 19.19
N ILE A 9 -46.64 -25.77 20.31
CA ILE A 9 -46.44 -25.19 21.65
C ILE A 9 -44.96 -24.79 21.86
N PHE A 10 -44.02 -25.62 21.44
CA PHE A 10 -42.60 -25.34 21.53
C PHE A 10 -42.23 -24.11 20.70
N PHE A 11 -42.68 -23.99 19.45
CA PHE A 11 -42.43 -22.82 18.59
C PHE A 11 -43.08 -21.55 19.16
N THR A 12 -44.27 -21.61 19.72
CA THR A 12 -44.90 -20.43 20.35
C THR A 12 -44.13 -19.99 21.61
N ILE A 13 -43.60 -20.90 22.40
CA ILE A 13 -42.76 -20.54 23.56
C ILE A 13 -41.45 -19.89 23.13
N VAL A 14 -40.80 -20.41 22.09
CA VAL A 14 -39.56 -19.81 21.53
C VAL A 14 -39.81 -18.38 20.99
N ILE A 15 -40.93 -18.17 20.28
CA ILE A 15 -41.33 -16.86 19.80
C ILE A 15 -41.62 -15.90 20.95
N LEU A 16 -42.30 -16.33 22.00
CA LEU A 16 -42.56 -15.52 23.18
C LEU A 16 -41.27 -15.13 23.94
N LEU A 17 -40.33 -16.07 24.04
CA LEU A 17 -39.02 -15.82 24.66
C LEU A 17 -38.16 -14.84 23.84
N THR A 18 -38.20 -14.91 22.50
CA THR A 18 -37.49 -13.93 21.65
C THR A 18 -38.13 -12.54 21.73
N ILE A 19 -39.46 -12.44 21.77
CA ILE A 19 -40.17 -11.18 21.95
C ILE A 19 -39.84 -10.57 23.32
N LEU A 20 -39.79 -11.39 24.37
CA LEU A 20 -39.43 -10.96 25.72
C LEU A 20 -37.99 -10.48 25.79
N ALA A 21 -37.05 -11.17 25.14
CA ALA A 21 -35.64 -10.73 25.05
C ALA A 21 -35.53 -9.41 24.31
N ILE A 22 -36.22 -9.24 23.18
CA ILE A 22 -36.25 -7.95 22.43
C ILE A 22 -36.91 -6.86 23.29
N TYR A 23 -37.94 -7.15 24.05
CA TYR A 23 -38.58 -6.20 24.95
C TYR A 23 -37.66 -5.79 26.11
N ILE A 24 -36.90 -6.72 26.67
CA ILE A 24 -35.90 -6.41 27.73
C ILE A 24 -34.81 -5.53 27.17
N ILE A 25 -34.25 -5.84 26.00
CA ILE A 25 -33.23 -5.01 25.32
C ILE A 25 -33.78 -3.62 24.99
N TYR A 26 -35.04 -3.53 24.52
CA TYR A 26 -35.69 -2.25 24.23
C TYR A 26 -35.96 -1.44 25.51
N LYS A 27 -36.30 -2.08 26.62
CA LYS A 27 -36.53 -1.46 27.91
C LYS A 27 -35.23 -0.98 28.55
N ASP A 28 -34.16 -1.74 28.46
CA ASP A 28 -32.82 -1.34 28.91
C ASP A 28 -32.30 -0.15 28.10
N ASN A 29 -32.46 -0.14 26.78
CA ASN A 29 -32.13 1.02 25.94
C ASN A 29 -33.00 2.27 26.23
N LYS A 30 -34.23 2.11 26.74
CA LYS A 30 -35.08 3.22 27.12
C LYS A 30 -34.83 3.73 28.53
N ASN A 31 -34.25 2.91 29.41
CA ASN A 31 -33.93 3.25 30.80
C ASN A 31 -32.49 3.75 31.00
N GLU A 32 -31.66 3.74 29.96
CA GLU A 32 -30.47 4.59 29.96
C GLU A 32 -30.88 6.06 29.83
N ARG A 33 -31.56 6.58 30.84
CA ARG A 33 -31.39 7.98 31.23
C ARG A 33 -29.91 8.09 31.56
N ILE A 34 -29.15 8.68 30.66
CA ILE A 34 -27.78 9.14 30.90
C ILE A 34 -27.81 9.79 32.30
N PRO A 35 -27.09 9.24 33.28
CA PRO A 35 -26.95 9.93 34.56
C PRO A 35 -26.21 11.23 34.25
N THR A 36 -26.89 12.34 34.31
CA THR A 36 -26.32 13.68 34.19
C THR A 36 -25.37 14.05 35.36
N ASN A 37 -24.79 13.05 35.99
CA ASN A 37 -23.74 13.16 36.98
C ASN A 37 -22.64 12.14 36.76
N SER A 38 -22.15 11.98 35.50
CA SER A 38 -20.80 11.50 35.32
C SER A 38 -19.90 12.62 35.86
N LYS A 39 -19.29 12.42 37.04
CA LYS A 39 -18.00 13.08 37.31
C LYS A 39 -17.20 12.93 36.02
N LYS A 40 -16.97 14.05 35.30
CA LYS A 40 -15.88 14.10 34.31
C LYS A 40 -14.66 13.72 35.11
N THR A 41 -14.28 12.46 35.06
CA THR A 41 -12.92 12.07 35.40
C THR A 41 -12.08 12.86 34.41
N ASP A 42 -11.44 13.92 34.88
CA ASP A 42 -10.46 14.65 34.06
C ASP A 42 -9.41 13.65 33.64
N VAL A 43 -9.57 13.15 32.42
CA VAL A 43 -8.61 12.23 31.82
C VAL A 43 -7.31 13.01 31.68
N LYS A 44 -6.34 12.70 32.53
CA LYS A 44 -5.04 13.35 32.47
C LYS A 44 -4.38 12.97 31.13
N ILE A 45 -4.23 13.99 30.28
CA ILE A 45 -3.57 13.84 28.97
C ILE A 45 -2.05 13.88 29.19
N ASN A 46 -1.35 12.91 28.62
CA ASN A 46 0.09 12.97 28.44
C ASN A 46 0.37 13.65 27.08
N LYS A 47 1.23 14.65 27.08
CA LYS A 47 1.60 15.41 25.88
C LYS A 47 2.73 14.76 25.09
N GLU A 48 3.40 13.76 25.67
CA GLU A 48 4.54 13.09 25.10
C GLU A 48 4.16 11.77 24.43
N MET A 49 4.66 11.54 23.24
CA MET A 49 4.62 10.27 22.54
C MET A 49 6.04 9.73 22.36
N ASN A 50 6.24 8.45 22.66
CA ASN A 50 7.53 7.78 22.53
C ASN A 50 7.52 6.82 21.34
N LEU A 51 8.50 6.94 20.46
CA LEU A 51 8.72 6.09 19.31
C LEU A 51 10.04 5.33 19.45
N GLY A 52 10.16 4.20 18.76
CA GLY A 52 11.38 3.43 18.67
C GLY A 52 11.73 3.12 17.23
N ILE A 53 12.96 3.43 16.83
CA ILE A 53 13.48 3.07 15.51
C ILE A 53 14.74 2.22 15.66
N CYS A 54 15.04 1.37 14.69
CA CYS A 54 16.29 0.65 14.61
C CYS A 54 16.98 0.87 13.27
N ASN A 55 18.27 0.55 13.18
CA ASN A 55 19.07 0.72 11.97
C ASN A 55 19.01 2.16 11.43
N PHE A 56 19.03 3.15 12.33
CA PHE A 56 19.08 4.56 11.96
C PHE A 56 20.27 4.83 11.03
N ASP A 57 19.99 5.42 9.87
CA ASP A 57 20.98 5.75 8.85
C ASP A 57 21.30 7.25 8.82
N THR A 58 20.30 8.08 8.60
CA THR A 58 20.43 9.54 8.55
C THR A 58 19.06 10.19 8.76
N ILE A 59 19.06 11.41 9.28
CA ILE A 59 17.85 12.25 9.36
C ILE A 59 17.65 13.12 8.11
N ASN A 60 18.50 12.95 7.10
CA ASN A 60 18.31 13.65 5.83
C ASN A 60 17.15 13.00 5.06
N PRO A 61 16.02 13.70 4.84
CA PRO A 61 14.82 13.11 4.28
C PRO A 61 14.97 12.65 2.83
N LEU A 62 15.98 13.16 2.10
CA LEU A 62 16.24 12.74 0.72
C LEU A 62 17.15 11.50 0.64
N LEU A 63 17.90 11.19 1.69
CA LEU A 63 18.92 10.13 1.68
C LEU A 63 18.52 8.89 2.49
N THR A 64 17.71 9.06 3.54
CA THR A 64 17.35 7.93 4.39
C THR A 64 16.67 6.82 3.60
N GLN A 65 17.12 5.59 3.84
CA GLN A 65 16.46 4.38 3.35
C GLN A 65 15.70 3.64 4.46
N ASN A 66 15.84 4.11 5.69
CA ASN A 66 15.13 3.60 6.83
C ASN A 66 13.67 4.03 6.80
N LYS A 67 12.77 3.05 6.75
CA LYS A 67 11.33 3.31 6.62
C LYS A 67 10.74 4.05 7.82
N ASP A 68 11.20 3.74 9.03
CA ASP A 68 10.71 4.39 10.24
C ASP A 68 11.18 5.86 10.30
N VAL A 69 12.40 6.15 9.81
CA VAL A 69 12.87 7.54 9.67
C VAL A 69 12.05 8.29 8.62
N GLN A 70 11.71 7.67 7.47
CA GLN A 70 10.83 8.29 6.47
C GLN A 70 9.44 8.64 7.05
N TYR A 71 8.91 7.86 7.98
CA TYR A 71 7.67 8.23 8.68
C TYR A 71 7.87 9.45 9.57
N VAL A 72 8.97 9.51 10.33
CA VAL A 72 9.32 10.65 11.17
C VAL A 72 9.53 11.92 10.33
N ASP A 73 10.18 11.78 9.18
CA ASP A 73 10.44 12.89 8.25
C ASP A 73 9.15 13.59 7.80
N LYS A 74 8.04 12.87 7.66
CA LYS A 74 6.73 13.45 7.33
C LYS A 74 6.17 14.38 8.42
N LEU A 75 6.61 14.24 9.66
CA LEU A 75 6.25 15.18 10.73
C LEU A 75 7.02 16.49 10.60
N VAL A 76 8.21 16.45 10.00
CA VAL A 76 9.18 17.55 9.97
C VAL A 76 9.20 18.27 8.62
N PHE A 77 9.02 17.54 7.51
CA PHE A 77 9.14 18.06 6.15
C PHE A 77 7.83 17.89 5.39
N ASN A 78 7.44 18.94 4.68
CA ASN A 78 6.36 18.89 3.71
C ASN A 78 6.89 18.62 2.30
N SER A 79 5.99 18.17 1.45
CA SER A 79 6.16 18.01 0.00
C SER A 79 5.30 19.04 -0.74
N LEU A 80 5.43 19.13 -2.06
CA LEU A 80 4.49 19.94 -2.84
C LEU A 80 3.07 19.36 -2.80
N VAL A 81 2.99 18.03 -2.81
CA VAL A 81 1.73 17.27 -2.72
C VAL A 81 1.87 16.11 -1.76
N ASN A 82 0.77 15.68 -1.18
CA ASN A 82 0.61 14.42 -0.46
C ASN A 82 -0.36 13.49 -1.18
N VAL A 83 -0.38 12.24 -0.77
CA VAL A 83 -1.35 11.24 -1.24
C VAL A 83 -2.24 10.85 -0.06
N ASN A 84 -3.55 10.99 -0.21
CA ASN A 84 -4.50 10.63 0.85
C ASN A 84 -4.78 9.12 0.90
N LYS A 85 -5.61 8.70 1.85
CA LYS A 85 -5.97 7.29 2.04
C LYS A 85 -6.68 6.63 0.85
N ASN A 86 -7.24 7.42 -0.06
CA ASN A 86 -7.90 6.95 -1.28
C ASN A 86 -6.96 6.99 -2.50
N PHE A 87 -5.67 7.25 -2.28
CA PHE A 87 -4.64 7.41 -3.31
C PHE A 87 -4.85 8.62 -4.24
N GLU A 88 -5.58 9.62 -3.79
CA GLU A 88 -5.74 10.90 -4.50
C GLU A 88 -4.64 11.87 -4.07
N ILE A 89 -4.29 12.77 -4.99
CA ILE A 89 -3.36 13.88 -4.72
C ILE A 89 -4.07 14.94 -3.89
N GLU A 90 -3.42 15.37 -2.83
CA GLU A 90 -3.77 16.54 -2.03
C GLU A 90 -2.62 17.54 -2.06
N ASN A 91 -2.93 18.82 -2.29
CA ASN A 91 -1.94 19.88 -2.26
C ASN A 91 -1.44 20.10 -0.82
N ASP A 92 -0.10 20.08 -0.64
CA ASP A 92 0.56 20.36 0.64
C ASP A 92 1.22 21.74 0.61
N LEU A 93 2.48 21.87 0.20
CA LEU A 93 3.09 23.19 -0.01
C LEU A 93 2.58 23.87 -1.29
N ALA A 94 2.13 23.12 -2.27
CA ALA A 94 1.46 23.68 -3.43
C ALA A 94 0.06 24.19 -3.05
N GLN A 95 -0.31 25.36 -3.56
CA GLN A 95 -1.69 25.85 -3.59
C GLN A 95 -2.40 25.34 -4.84
N GLU A 96 -1.71 25.37 -5.98
CA GLU A 96 -2.24 24.96 -7.28
C GLU A 96 -1.13 24.38 -8.15
N ILE A 97 -1.46 23.32 -8.90
CA ILE A 97 -0.60 22.72 -9.92
C ILE A 97 -1.38 22.63 -11.21
N SER A 98 -1.04 23.49 -12.17
CA SER A 98 -1.69 23.62 -13.46
C SER A 98 -0.83 23.02 -14.58
N LYS A 99 -1.40 22.16 -15.40
CA LYS A 99 -0.79 21.62 -16.62
C LYS A 99 -1.00 22.61 -17.76
N ILE A 100 0.08 23.17 -18.32
CA ILE A 100 0.02 24.07 -19.47
C ILE A 100 -0.03 23.30 -20.78
N ASN A 101 0.78 22.24 -20.85
CA ASN A 101 0.80 21.25 -21.92
C ASN A 101 1.40 19.95 -21.37
N ASP A 102 1.53 18.92 -22.19
CA ASP A 102 1.98 17.59 -21.75
C ASP A 102 3.39 17.57 -21.14
N LYS A 103 4.18 18.62 -21.34
CA LYS A 103 5.57 18.73 -20.86
C LYS A 103 5.82 19.93 -19.96
N THR A 104 4.80 20.74 -19.63
CA THR A 104 5.00 21.98 -18.86
C THR A 104 3.94 22.13 -17.80
N TYR A 105 4.39 22.33 -16.57
CA TYR A 105 3.55 22.56 -15.40
C TYR A 105 3.89 23.89 -14.74
N ILE A 106 2.88 24.60 -14.23
CA ILE A 106 3.03 25.74 -13.33
C ILE A 106 2.58 25.31 -11.94
N ILE A 107 3.42 25.60 -10.95
CA ILE A 107 3.13 25.37 -9.54
C ILE A 107 3.09 26.72 -8.84
N LYS A 108 1.98 27.01 -8.17
CA LYS A 108 1.84 28.09 -7.21
C LYS A 108 1.90 27.52 -5.81
N THR A 109 2.73 28.07 -4.95
CA THR A 109 2.85 27.67 -3.55
C THR A 109 1.85 28.41 -2.67
N LYS A 110 1.51 27.84 -1.53
CA LYS A 110 0.76 28.53 -0.47
C LYS A 110 1.54 29.77 -0.02
N GLU A 111 0.81 30.82 0.32
CA GLU A 111 1.39 32.04 0.87
C GLU A 111 1.70 31.89 2.37
N ASN A 112 2.63 32.74 2.87
CA ASN A 112 2.99 32.83 4.29
C ASN A 112 3.50 31.52 4.93
N MET A 113 4.03 30.59 4.12
CA MET A 113 4.70 29.41 4.64
C MET A 113 6.12 29.77 5.11
N ASN A 114 6.49 29.30 6.28
CA ASN A 114 7.80 29.55 6.86
C ASN A 114 8.48 28.24 7.25
N TRP A 115 9.78 28.25 7.15
CA TRP A 115 10.65 27.23 7.72
C TRP A 115 10.63 27.32 9.26
N HIS A 116 11.07 26.25 9.94
CA HIS A 116 11.11 26.20 11.41
C HIS A 116 12.01 27.27 12.06
N ASP A 117 12.91 27.87 11.30
CA ASP A 117 13.76 28.98 11.74
C ASP A 117 13.15 30.38 11.49
N GLY A 118 11.93 30.42 10.93
CA GLY A 118 11.20 31.65 10.62
C GLY A 118 11.49 32.23 9.25
N THR A 119 12.42 31.66 8.47
CA THR A 119 12.68 32.10 7.09
C THR A 119 11.50 31.72 6.19
N SER A 120 11.15 32.59 5.24
CA SER A 120 10.04 32.32 4.31
C SER A 120 10.38 31.21 3.33
N PHE A 121 9.46 30.28 3.12
CA PHE A 121 9.51 29.30 2.06
C PHE A 121 9.29 29.97 0.70
N THR A 122 10.11 29.61 -0.29
CA THR A 122 10.02 30.16 -1.65
C THR A 122 10.24 29.10 -2.73
N THR A 123 9.99 29.46 -3.97
CA THR A 123 10.23 28.61 -5.13
C THR A 123 11.71 28.28 -5.37
N GLU A 124 12.65 29.04 -4.76
CA GLU A 124 14.08 28.73 -4.75
C GLU A 124 14.35 27.40 -4.02
N ASP A 125 13.59 27.10 -2.97
CA ASP A 125 13.69 25.84 -2.21
C ASP A 125 13.28 24.64 -3.06
N ILE A 126 12.25 24.81 -3.89
CA ILE A 126 11.79 23.78 -4.83
C ILE A 126 12.84 23.52 -5.90
N ALA A 127 13.36 24.59 -6.55
CA ALA A 127 14.38 24.47 -7.57
C ALA A 127 15.66 23.85 -7.03
N PHE A 128 16.10 24.27 -5.83
CA PHE A 128 17.24 23.69 -5.13
C PHE A 128 17.07 22.19 -4.88
N THR A 129 15.90 21.77 -4.37
CA THR A 129 15.64 20.37 -4.03
C THR A 129 15.63 19.49 -5.28
N ILE A 130 14.99 19.94 -6.37
CA ILE A 130 14.97 19.22 -7.65
C ILE A 130 16.41 19.05 -8.17
N GLU A 131 17.22 20.10 -8.15
CA GLU A 131 18.61 20.04 -8.61
C GLU A 131 19.45 19.08 -7.74
N ALA A 132 19.27 19.10 -6.42
CA ALA A 132 19.92 18.19 -5.50
C ALA A 132 19.57 16.71 -5.79
N LEU A 133 18.31 16.41 -6.11
CA LEU A 133 17.84 15.06 -6.46
C LEU A 133 18.34 14.58 -7.82
N LYS A 134 18.54 15.48 -8.80
CA LYS A 134 19.09 15.14 -10.12
C LYS A 134 20.57 14.75 -10.03
N ASN A 135 21.30 15.36 -9.12
CA ASN A 135 22.74 15.16 -8.97
C ASN A 135 23.10 13.92 -8.11
N LYS A 136 22.14 13.24 -7.51
CA LYS A 136 22.39 12.10 -6.64
C LYS A 136 21.33 11.00 -6.76
N LYS A 137 21.80 9.75 -6.73
CA LYS A 137 20.90 8.60 -6.68
C LYS A 137 20.28 8.44 -5.28
N THR A 138 19.00 8.73 -5.17
CA THR A 138 18.18 8.63 -3.95
C THR A 138 16.91 7.83 -4.22
N LEU A 139 16.06 7.64 -3.20
CA LEU A 139 14.72 7.06 -3.38
C LEU A 139 13.84 7.90 -4.30
N TYR A 140 14.09 9.21 -4.38
CA TYR A 140 13.30 10.17 -5.14
C TYR A 140 13.90 10.54 -6.50
N SER A 141 15.02 9.94 -6.91
CA SER A 141 15.67 10.28 -8.19
C SER A 141 14.75 10.11 -9.40
N LYS A 142 13.91 9.06 -9.38
CA LYS A 142 12.90 8.83 -10.43
C LYS A 142 11.81 9.89 -10.48
N ASN A 143 11.56 10.57 -9.38
CA ASN A 143 10.56 11.63 -9.32
C ASN A 143 10.95 12.86 -10.15
N VAL A 144 12.24 13.06 -10.39
CA VAL A 144 12.78 14.23 -11.06
C VAL A 144 13.54 13.89 -12.35
N GLU A 145 13.66 12.60 -12.73
CA GLU A 145 14.48 12.17 -13.87
C GLU A 145 14.06 12.82 -15.20
N ASN A 146 12.75 13.00 -15.40
CA ASN A 146 12.21 13.63 -16.61
C ASN A 146 12.16 15.18 -16.54
N ILE A 147 12.53 15.80 -15.42
CA ILE A 147 12.56 17.27 -15.31
C ILE A 147 13.84 17.79 -15.97
N ILE A 148 13.70 18.50 -17.09
CA ILE A 148 14.87 19.09 -17.78
C ILE A 148 15.21 20.47 -17.27
N LYS A 149 14.22 21.25 -16.82
CA LYS A 149 14.42 22.63 -16.39
C LYS A 149 13.35 23.04 -15.38
N THR A 150 13.77 23.85 -14.40
CA THR A 150 12.87 24.67 -13.58
C THR A 150 13.06 26.14 -13.92
N GLU A 151 12.02 26.95 -13.85
CA GLU A 151 12.06 28.39 -14.10
C GLU A 151 11.27 29.11 -13.01
N ILE A 152 11.97 29.84 -12.17
CA ILE A 152 11.38 30.66 -11.12
C ILE A 152 10.76 31.90 -11.78
N ILE A 153 9.45 32.06 -11.66
CA ILE A 153 8.72 33.23 -12.15
C ILE A 153 8.73 34.31 -11.07
N ASP A 154 8.40 33.91 -9.85
CA ASP A 154 8.44 34.76 -8.66
C ASP A 154 8.62 33.90 -7.39
N LYS A 155 8.54 34.51 -6.20
CA LYS A 155 8.73 33.82 -4.90
C LYS A 155 7.73 32.69 -4.64
N SER A 156 6.58 32.70 -5.33
CA SER A 156 5.48 31.74 -5.11
C SER A 156 5.13 30.95 -6.37
N THR A 157 5.72 31.26 -7.53
CA THR A 157 5.37 30.64 -8.81
C THR A 157 6.61 30.09 -9.52
N ILE A 158 6.59 28.80 -9.85
CA ILE A 158 7.65 28.10 -10.58
C ILE A 158 7.07 27.29 -11.74
N LYS A 159 7.78 27.27 -12.87
CA LYS A 159 7.50 26.37 -14.00
C LYS A 159 8.44 25.18 -13.98
N ILE A 160 7.92 24.01 -14.30
CA ILE A 160 8.66 22.77 -14.49
C ILE A 160 8.48 22.32 -15.92
N TYR A 161 9.60 21.99 -16.58
CA TYR A 161 9.65 21.49 -17.96
C TYR A 161 10.14 20.06 -17.97
N LEU A 162 9.44 19.19 -18.72
CA LEU A 162 9.75 17.77 -18.87
C LEU A 162 10.32 17.50 -20.27
N ASP A 163 11.19 16.51 -20.39
CA ASP A 163 11.70 16.00 -21.68
C ASP A 163 10.62 15.23 -22.47
N GLU A 164 9.78 14.50 -21.75
CA GLU A 164 8.65 13.74 -22.32
C GLU A 164 7.40 13.85 -21.43
N PRO A 165 6.21 13.57 -21.94
CA PRO A 165 5.01 13.46 -21.11
C PRO A 165 5.16 12.38 -20.05
N VAL A 166 4.86 12.70 -18.80
CA VAL A 166 4.94 11.77 -17.66
C VAL A 166 3.56 11.54 -17.09
N ALA A 167 3.11 10.28 -17.14
CA ALA A 167 1.88 9.87 -16.51
C ALA A 167 1.87 10.21 -15.02
N PHE A 168 0.77 10.79 -14.56
CA PHE A 168 0.62 11.09 -13.13
C PHE A 168 1.75 11.97 -12.57
N PHE A 169 2.30 12.89 -13.36
CA PHE A 169 3.43 13.74 -12.94
C PHE A 169 3.19 14.42 -11.59
N LYS A 170 1.94 14.80 -11.27
CA LYS A 170 1.62 15.39 -9.96
C LYS A 170 2.03 14.49 -8.79
N TYR A 171 1.95 13.17 -8.92
CA TYR A 171 2.41 12.22 -7.90
C TYR A 171 3.93 12.22 -7.73
N MET A 172 4.68 12.58 -8.79
CA MET A 172 6.13 12.67 -8.73
C MET A 172 6.60 13.82 -7.85
N LEU A 173 5.74 14.78 -7.54
CA LEU A 173 6.04 15.94 -6.69
C LEU A 173 5.91 15.63 -5.19
N ASN A 174 5.68 14.37 -4.82
CA ASN A 174 5.62 13.90 -3.44
C ASN A 174 7.02 13.51 -2.94
N PHE A 175 7.88 14.48 -2.74
CA PHE A 175 9.18 14.35 -2.08
C PHE A 175 9.42 15.52 -1.14
N PRO A 176 10.13 15.30 -0.03
CA PRO A 176 10.42 16.36 0.95
C PRO A 176 11.19 17.53 0.32
N ILE A 177 10.77 18.76 0.58
CA ILE A 177 11.48 19.95 0.14
C ILE A 177 12.51 20.36 1.20
N LEU A 178 13.69 20.79 0.73
CA LEU A 178 14.79 21.26 1.57
C LEU A 178 14.93 22.78 1.55
N ALA A 179 15.35 23.36 2.67
CA ALA A 179 15.59 24.78 2.83
C ALA A 179 16.86 25.23 2.06
N SER A 180 16.72 25.89 0.93
CA SER A 180 17.84 26.33 0.10
C SER A 180 18.83 27.23 0.86
N HIS A 181 18.32 28.15 1.68
CA HIS A 181 19.12 29.07 2.49
C HIS A 181 20.00 28.36 3.53
N ALA A 182 19.55 27.19 4.02
CA ALA A 182 20.29 26.41 5.01
C ALA A 182 21.36 25.51 4.37
N TYR A 183 21.16 25.07 3.11
CA TYR A 183 21.96 24.00 2.49
C TYR A 183 22.62 24.36 1.16
N ASN A 184 22.40 25.54 0.62
CA ASN A 184 22.81 25.98 -0.73
C ASN A 184 24.30 25.85 -1.09
N LYS A 185 25.19 25.50 -0.20
CA LYS A 185 26.62 25.29 -0.47
C LYS A 185 27.11 23.94 0.05
N GLN A 186 26.21 23.04 0.39
CA GLN A 186 26.56 21.77 0.97
C GLN A 186 26.07 20.64 0.04
N THR A 187 26.82 19.56 -0.02
CA THR A 187 26.33 18.32 -0.63
C THR A 187 25.24 17.74 0.27
N LEU A 188 24.34 16.92 -0.28
CA LEU A 188 23.29 16.29 0.50
C LEU A 188 23.83 15.48 1.70
N GLU A 189 25.03 14.89 1.57
CA GLU A 189 25.70 14.14 2.63
C GLU A 189 26.20 15.02 3.76
N ALA A 190 26.53 16.26 3.47
CA ALA A 190 27.07 17.21 4.45
C ALA A 190 25.98 17.83 5.35
N ILE A 191 24.72 17.47 5.19
CA ILE A 191 23.62 17.89 6.06
C ILE A 191 23.78 17.16 7.42
N THR A 192 24.68 17.65 8.23
CA THR A 192 24.99 17.13 9.57
C THR A 192 24.32 17.95 10.69
N LYS A 193 23.81 19.15 10.36
CA LYS A 193 23.08 20.01 11.29
C LYS A 193 21.67 19.50 11.49
N VAL A 194 21.03 19.93 12.58
CA VAL A 194 19.61 19.71 12.82
C VAL A 194 18.82 20.19 11.59
N PRO A 195 18.13 19.30 10.86
CA PRO A 195 17.43 19.69 9.64
C PRO A 195 16.29 20.67 9.94
N ILE A 196 16.09 21.61 9.05
CA ILE A 196 15.03 22.61 9.10
C ILE A 196 13.93 22.20 8.13
N GLY A 197 12.72 22.00 8.63
CA GLY A 197 11.54 21.63 7.86
C GLY A 197 10.47 22.71 7.88
N THR A 198 9.34 22.40 7.25
CA THR A 198 8.10 23.21 7.25
C THR A 198 6.94 22.49 7.91
N GLY A 199 7.18 21.27 8.43
CA GLY A 199 6.16 20.38 8.97
C GLY A 199 5.60 20.82 10.33
N ASN A 200 4.64 20.07 10.82
CA ASN A 200 3.93 20.38 12.07
C ASN A 200 4.78 20.18 13.33
N TYR A 201 5.87 19.43 13.22
CA TYR A 201 6.84 19.23 14.29
C TYR A 201 8.23 19.63 13.81
N LYS A 202 9.04 20.19 14.69
CA LYS A 202 10.45 20.53 14.44
C LYS A 202 11.37 19.70 15.33
N ILE A 203 12.56 19.44 14.83
CA ILE A 203 13.62 18.75 15.57
C ILE A 203 14.28 19.77 16.50
N ILE A 204 14.31 19.46 17.81
CA ILE A 204 14.98 20.31 18.82
C ILE A 204 16.28 19.70 19.33
N GLN A 205 16.46 18.39 19.18
CA GLN A 205 17.66 17.69 19.62
C GLN A 205 17.89 16.43 18.80
N ILE A 206 19.15 16.16 18.46
CA ILE A 206 19.63 14.90 17.89
C ILE A 206 20.85 14.47 18.68
N THR A 207 20.85 13.23 19.14
CA THR A 207 21.98 12.54 19.77
C THR A 207 22.15 11.16 19.11
N GLU A 208 23.17 10.41 19.48
CA GLU A 208 23.39 9.04 18.98
C GLU A 208 22.23 8.08 19.32
N ASN A 209 21.47 8.34 20.38
CA ASN A 209 20.47 7.43 20.90
C ASN A 209 19.04 8.00 20.90
N GLU A 210 18.88 9.28 20.56
CA GLU A 210 17.57 9.94 20.68
C GLU A 210 17.44 11.14 19.71
N ILE A 211 16.25 11.27 19.13
CA ILE A 211 15.80 12.46 18.40
C ILE A 211 14.58 13.00 19.14
N LYS A 212 14.55 14.30 19.38
CA LYS A 212 13.39 14.96 20.01
C LYS A 212 12.74 15.94 19.05
N LEU A 213 11.44 15.82 18.94
CA LEU A 213 10.60 16.75 18.20
C LEU A 213 9.69 17.51 19.17
N GLU A 214 9.44 18.77 18.87
CA GLU A 214 8.37 19.54 19.49
C GLU A 214 7.43 20.08 18.42
N ARG A 215 6.19 20.35 18.79
CA ARG A 215 5.20 20.96 17.91
C ARG A 215 5.71 22.33 17.43
N ALA A 216 5.83 22.50 16.12
CA ALA A 216 6.45 23.68 15.51
C ALA A 216 5.51 24.91 15.53
N ASN A 217 4.19 24.68 15.37
CA ASN A 217 3.21 25.74 15.21
C ASN A 217 2.09 25.62 16.27
N SER A 218 1.77 26.70 16.95
CA SER A 218 0.66 26.76 17.92
C SER A 218 -0.73 26.66 17.27
N GLU A 219 -0.85 26.97 15.98
CA GLU A 219 -2.08 26.83 15.22
C GLU A 219 -2.43 25.37 14.94
N PHE A 220 -1.41 24.50 14.89
CA PHE A 220 -1.60 23.05 14.77
C PHE A 220 -2.12 22.47 16.10
N GLN A 221 -3.38 22.09 16.14
CA GLN A 221 -4.12 21.75 17.36
C GLN A 221 -3.90 20.32 17.88
N SER A 222 -2.69 19.77 17.78
CA SER A 222 -2.38 18.45 18.35
C SER A 222 -2.24 18.50 19.87
N LYS A 223 -2.79 17.49 20.57
CA LYS A 223 -2.61 17.29 22.00
C LYS A 223 -1.27 16.64 22.35
N ILE A 224 -0.62 16.01 21.36
CA ILE A 224 0.75 15.52 21.44
C ILE A 224 1.65 16.68 21.04
N THR A 225 2.40 17.23 22.00
CA THR A 225 3.28 18.36 21.75
C THR A 225 4.73 17.97 21.59
N ASP A 226 5.11 16.82 22.15
CA ASP A 226 6.48 16.34 22.21
C ASP A 226 6.55 14.89 21.72
N ILE A 227 7.50 14.59 20.85
CA ILE A 227 7.74 13.24 20.33
C ILE A 227 9.20 12.88 20.60
N ASN A 228 9.40 11.84 21.41
CA ASN A 228 10.72 11.31 21.74
C ASN A 228 10.96 10.04 20.93
N ILE A 229 11.98 10.04 20.07
CA ILE A 229 12.33 8.93 19.20
C ILE A 229 13.63 8.32 19.68
N LYS A 230 13.57 7.12 20.21
CA LYS A 230 14.73 6.38 20.69
C LYS A 230 15.30 5.47 19.62
N ILE A 231 16.61 5.49 19.47
CA ILE A 231 17.35 4.71 18.49
C ILE A 231 17.85 3.44 19.18
N TYR A 232 17.44 2.28 18.68
CA TYR A 232 17.78 0.96 19.19
C TYR A 232 18.67 0.20 18.22
N LYS A 233 19.41 -0.78 18.75
CA LYS A 233 20.34 -1.60 17.95
C LYS A 233 19.65 -2.70 17.14
N SER A 234 18.44 -3.08 17.50
CA SER A 234 17.72 -4.15 16.82
C SER A 234 16.20 -4.01 16.94
N ILE A 235 15.47 -4.58 15.97
CA ILE A 235 14.01 -4.63 16.01
C ILE A 235 13.49 -5.45 17.21
N LYS A 236 14.22 -6.44 17.68
CA LYS A 236 13.85 -7.21 18.88
C LYS A 236 13.84 -6.34 20.13
N GLU A 237 14.77 -5.39 20.22
CA GLU A 237 14.79 -4.43 21.30
C GLU A 237 13.59 -3.48 21.23
N VAL A 238 13.26 -2.97 20.02
CA VAL A 238 12.06 -2.15 19.80
C VAL A 238 10.79 -2.91 20.24
N TYR A 239 10.64 -4.18 19.86
CA TYR A 239 9.50 -5.01 20.30
C TYR A 239 9.46 -5.18 21.81
N SER A 240 10.61 -5.43 22.45
CA SER A 240 10.71 -5.55 23.91
C SER A 240 10.29 -4.25 24.62
N LYS A 241 10.67 -3.09 24.07
CA LYS A 241 10.30 -1.79 24.63
C LYS A 241 8.82 -1.47 24.44
N PHE A 242 8.25 -1.85 23.30
CA PHE A 242 6.81 -1.73 23.06
C PHE A 242 6.00 -2.59 24.03
N SER A 243 6.39 -3.86 24.23
CA SER A 243 5.74 -4.76 25.21
C SER A 243 5.77 -4.21 26.64
N LYS A 244 6.83 -3.46 26.98
CA LYS A 244 6.99 -2.81 28.29
C LYS A 244 6.29 -1.45 28.38
N LYS A 245 5.59 -1.01 27.32
CA LYS A 245 4.92 0.29 27.21
C LYS A 245 5.87 1.50 27.30
N GLU A 246 7.13 1.30 26.95
CA GLU A 246 8.13 2.37 26.87
C GLU A 246 8.04 3.09 25.50
N ILE A 247 7.42 2.44 24.50
CA ILE A 247 7.15 2.93 23.15
C ILE A 247 5.65 2.88 22.89
N ASP A 248 5.10 3.88 22.24
CA ASP A 248 3.66 4.05 22.02
C ASP A 248 3.17 3.53 20.66
N LEU A 249 4.07 3.46 19.67
CA LEU A 249 3.74 3.03 18.32
C LEU A 249 4.94 2.31 17.70
N ILE A 250 4.65 1.22 17.01
CA ILE A 250 5.60 0.51 16.14
C ILE A 250 4.93 0.11 14.83
N THR A 251 5.74 -0.04 13.79
CA THR A 251 5.34 -0.59 12.49
C THR A 251 6.06 -1.90 12.23
N THR A 252 5.41 -2.86 11.57
CA THR A 252 6.08 -4.10 11.19
C THR A 252 5.38 -4.79 10.01
N GLN A 253 6.16 -5.52 9.21
CA GLN A 253 5.66 -6.46 8.20
C GLN A 253 5.86 -7.93 8.65
N ASN A 254 6.41 -8.13 9.83
CA ASN A 254 6.60 -9.47 10.38
C ASN A 254 5.26 -10.09 10.78
N ILE A 255 4.83 -11.12 10.06
CA ILE A 255 3.58 -11.83 10.36
C ILE A 255 3.61 -12.63 11.68
N TYR A 256 4.79 -12.80 12.28
CA TYR A 256 5.03 -13.46 13.56
C TYR A 256 5.33 -12.46 14.69
N TYR A 257 4.93 -11.19 14.56
CA TYR A 257 5.20 -10.16 15.56
C TYR A 257 4.69 -10.53 16.96
N GLU A 258 3.59 -11.29 17.03
CA GLU A 258 2.98 -11.76 18.29
C GLU A 258 3.90 -12.64 19.13
N ASP A 259 4.82 -13.36 18.49
CA ASP A 259 5.84 -14.18 19.19
C ASP A 259 6.80 -13.31 20.02
N TYR A 260 6.91 -12.02 19.70
CA TYR A 260 7.81 -11.08 20.35
C TYR A 260 7.11 -10.15 21.34
N ILE A 261 5.89 -9.74 21.04
CA ILE A 261 5.17 -8.72 21.82
C ILE A 261 3.90 -9.25 22.50
N GLY A 262 3.53 -10.51 22.23
CA GLY A 262 2.25 -11.08 22.66
C GLY A 262 1.09 -10.64 21.76
N SER A 263 -0.10 -11.17 22.04
CA SER A 263 -1.31 -10.95 21.24
C SER A 263 -2.29 -9.93 21.85
N MET A 264 -1.94 -9.34 22.98
CA MET A 264 -2.82 -8.43 23.74
C MET A 264 -2.06 -7.23 24.29
N GLY A 265 -2.80 -6.20 24.66
CA GLY A 265 -2.21 -5.03 25.33
C GLY A 265 -1.99 -3.82 24.42
N PHE A 266 -2.35 -3.92 23.15
CA PHE A 266 -2.23 -2.86 22.14
C PHE A 266 -3.47 -2.83 21.24
N ASN A 267 -3.61 -1.77 20.47
CA ASN A 267 -4.53 -1.67 19.33
C ASN A 267 -3.73 -1.90 18.05
N ILE A 268 -4.38 -2.37 17.01
CA ILE A 268 -3.74 -2.67 15.73
C ILE A 268 -4.55 -2.07 14.59
N GLU A 269 -3.84 -1.43 13.67
CA GLU A 269 -4.32 -1.09 12.34
C GLU A 269 -3.58 -1.96 11.33
N ILE A 270 -4.35 -2.59 10.43
CA ILE A 270 -3.80 -3.43 9.36
C ILE A 270 -3.97 -2.70 8.06
N SER A 271 -2.86 -2.26 7.50
CA SER A 271 -2.84 -1.57 6.21
C SER A 271 -2.33 -2.50 5.12
N LYS A 272 -3.03 -2.54 3.98
CA LYS A 272 -2.58 -3.28 2.78
C LYS A 272 -1.18 -2.80 2.39
N GLY A 273 -0.27 -3.73 2.23
CA GLY A 273 1.07 -3.46 1.76
C GLY A 273 1.15 -3.37 0.25
N ARG A 274 2.29 -2.93 -0.27
CA ARG A 274 2.51 -2.71 -1.70
C ARG A 274 3.23 -3.85 -2.41
N LYS A 275 3.72 -4.85 -1.70
CA LYS A 275 4.27 -6.05 -2.33
C LYS A 275 3.09 -6.86 -2.84
N PHE A 276 2.97 -6.91 -4.16
CA PHE A 276 1.91 -7.61 -4.87
C PHE A 276 2.50 -8.82 -5.59
N ASP A 277 2.03 -10.00 -5.27
CA ASP A 277 2.45 -11.25 -5.88
C ASP A 277 1.39 -11.77 -6.86
N TYR A 278 1.85 -12.30 -8.00
CA TYR A 278 1.00 -12.80 -9.07
C TYR A 278 1.70 -13.88 -9.90
N LEU A 279 0.93 -14.63 -10.65
CA LEU A 279 1.41 -15.51 -11.69
C LEU A 279 1.40 -14.76 -13.03
N ALA A 280 2.58 -14.48 -13.58
CA ALA A 280 2.66 -14.05 -14.96
C ALA A 280 2.55 -15.29 -15.87
N ILE A 281 1.50 -15.30 -16.70
CA ILE A 281 1.21 -16.39 -17.64
C ILE A 281 1.68 -15.93 -19.02
N ASN A 282 2.51 -16.71 -19.68
CA ASN A 282 2.98 -16.35 -21.02
C ASN A 282 1.88 -16.57 -22.07
N ASN A 283 1.19 -15.49 -22.44
CA ASN A 283 0.06 -15.52 -23.39
C ASN A 283 0.49 -15.90 -24.83
N GLN A 284 1.78 -16.03 -25.12
CA GLN A 284 2.27 -16.49 -26.43
C GLN A 284 2.50 -18.01 -26.49
N LYS A 285 2.42 -18.72 -25.37
CA LYS A 285 2.52 -20.19 -25.35
C LYS A 285 1.22 -20.81 -25.87
N ARG A 286 1.35 -21.82 -26.74
CA ARG A 286 0.25 -22.40 -27.52
C ARG A 286 -1.03 -22.66 -26.75
N GLU A 287 -0.96 -23.39 -25.63
CA GLU A 287 -2.12 -23.75 -24.82
C GLU A 287 -2.62 -22.56 -23.98
N LEU A 288 -1.69 -21.67 -23.58
CA LEU A 288 -1.97 -20.47 -22.78
C LEU A 288 -2.46 -19.27 -23.59
N GLN A 289 -2.43 -19.33 -24.94
CA GLN A 289 -3.11 -18.35 -25.81
C GLN A 289 -4.62 -18.41 -25.62
N ASN A 290 -5.15 -19.59 -25.26
CA ASN A 290 -6.57 -19.75 -25.00
C ASN A 290 -6.93 -19.15 -23.63
N LYS A 291 -7.71 -18.08 -23.64
CA LYS A 291 -8.16 -17.41 -22.40
C LYS A 291 -8.95 -18.34 -21.46
N GLU A 292 -9.68 -19.32 -22.00
CA GLU A 292 -10.44 -20.25 -21.18
C GLU A 292 -9.52 -21.18 -20.36
N VAL A 293 -8.33 -21.50 -20.87
CA VAL A 293 -7.31 -22.23 -20.10
C VAL A 293 -6.79 -21.34 -18.98
N ARG A 294 -6.52 -20.05 -19.22
CA ARG A 294 -6.06 -19.12 -18.20
C ARG A 294 -7.13 -18.88 -17.12
N LYS A 295 -8.40 -18.75 -17.53
CA LYS A 295 -9.54 -18.67 -16.58
C LYS A 295 -9.71 -19.95 -15.75
N ALA A 296 -9.52 -21.10 -16.35
CA ALA A 296 -9.57 -22.37 -15.61
C ALA A 296 -8.46 -22.44 -14.54
N ILE A 297 -7.24 -21.96 -14.85
CA ILE A 297 -6.16 -21.83 -13.87
C ILE A 297 -6.57 -20.88 -12.75
N TYR A 298 -7.17 -19.73 -13.08
CA TYR A 298 -7.65 -18.74 -12.10
C TYR A 298 -8.69 -19.33 -11.16
N TYR A 299 -9.75 -19.99 -11.67
CA TYR A 299 -10.80 -20.60 -10.86
C TYR A 299 -10.30 -21.77 -10.01
N ALA A 300 -9.17 -22.36 -10.34
CA ALA A 300 -8.62 -23.51 -9.62
C ALA A 300 -7.69 -23.11 -8.46
N ILE A 301 -7.30 -21.83 -8.35
CA ILE A 301 -6.39 -21.36 -7.31
C ILE A 301 -7.17 -20.81 -6.12
N ASP A 302 -7.07 -21.50 -4.99
CA ASP A 302 -7.59 -21.03 -3.70
C ASP A 302 -6.58 -20.09 -3.02
N LYS A 303 -6.78 -18.80 -3.21
CA LYS A 303 -5.92 -17.77 -2.60
C LYS A 303 -6.04 -17.75 -1.09
N LYS A 304 -7.22 -18.07 -0.53
CA LYS A 304 -7.43 -18.12 0.92
C LYS A 304 -6.65 -19.26 1.55
N GLU A 305 -6.64 -20.43 0.91
CA GLU A 305 -5.83 -21.57 1.36
C GLU A 305 -4.34 -21.22 1.36
N ILE A 306 -3.86 -20.50 0.33
CA ILE A 306 -2.46 -20.01 0.26
C ILE A 306 -2.17 -19.06 1.41
N ILE A 307 -3.04 -18.06 1.63
CA ILE A 307 -2.86 -17.04 2.67
C ILE A 307 -2.92 -17.67 4.06
N TYR A 308 -3.82 -18.59 4.28
CA TYR A 308 -3.94 -19.31 5.55
C TYR A 308 -2.71 -20.16 5.87
N ASN A 309 -2.27 -21.01 4.93
CA ASN A 309 -1.22 -22.00 5.18
C ASN A 309 0.18 -21.40 5.21
N ILE A 310 0.43 -20.32 4.47
CA ILE A 310 1.77 -19.77 4.28
C ILE A 310 1.97 -18.47 5.05
N TYR A 311 0.92 -17.64 5.14
CA TYR A 311 1.01 -16.30 5.72
C TYR A 311 0.18 -16.11 6.99
N ASN A 312 -0.21 -17.20 7.69
CA ASN A 312 -0.99 -17.18 8.94
C ASN A 312 -2.26 -16.33 8.85
N ASN A 313 -2.93 -16.34 7.71
CA ASN A 313 -4.10 -15.52 7.41
C ASN A 313 -3.88 -14.00 7.58
N LYS A 314 -2.62 -13.55 7.45
CA LYS A 314 -2.26 -12.14 7.66
C LYS A 314 -2.01 -11.35 6.38
N TYR A 315 -1.95 -12.00 5.20
CA TYR A 315 -1.90 -11.31 3.91
C TYR A 315 -3.33 -11.08 3.39
N MET A 316 -3.46 -10.22 2.40
CA MET A 316 -4.75 -9.90 1.76
C MET A 316 -4.78 -10.46 0.35
N ALA A 317 -5.84 -11.21 -0.01
CA ALA A 317 -6.08 -11.62 -1.38
C ALA A 317 -6.18 -10.38 -2.29
N SER A 318 -5.71 -10.52 -3.52
CA SER A 318 -5.79 -9.44 -4.50
C SER A 318 -6.33 -9.97 -5.83
N ASN A 319 -7.19 -9.18 -6.47
CA ASN A 319 -7.76 -9.51 -7.78
C ASN A 319 -7.28 -8.60 -8.89
N PHE A 320 -6.59 -7.50 -8.56
CA PHE A 320 -6.10 -6.55 -9.55
C PHE A 320 -4.86 -5.79 -9.01
N PRO A 321 -3.90 -5.37 -9.87
CA PRO A 321 -2.68 -4.69 -9.44
C PRO A 321 -2.89 -3.19 -9.14
N LEU A 322 -3.98 -2.86 -8.45
CA LEU A 322 -4.23 -1.56 -7.85
C LEU A 322 -4.57 -1.72 -6.38
N ASP A 323 -4.30 -0.70 -5.60
CA ASP A 323 -4.68 -0.71 -4.20
C ASP A 323 -6.20 -0.70 -4.04
N TYR A 324 -6.70 -1.58 -3.20
CA TYR A 324 -8.09 -1.60 -2.78
C TYR A 324 -8.42 -0.25 -2.09
N GLY A 325 -9.52 0.37 -2.51
CA GLY A 325 -9.88 1.71 -2.04
C GLY A 325 -9.27 2.85 -2.87
N CYS A 326 -8.40 2.56 -3.85
CA CYS A 326 -8.01 3.56 -4.83
C CYS A 326 -9.26 4.10 -5.53
N TYR A 327 -9.37 5.42 -5.64
CA TYR A 327 -10.51 6.07 -6.28
C TYR A 327 -10.77 5.62 -7.72
N LEU A 328 -9.75 5.08 -8.39
CA LEU A 328 -9.84 4.51 -9.74
C LEU A 328 -10.29 3.05 -9.77
N TYR A 329 -10.34 2.38 -8.62
CA TYR A 329 -10.71 0.98 -8.50
C TYR A 329 -11.85 0.81 -7.48
N GLN A 330 -13.07 1.08 -7.93
CA GLN A 330 -14.29 1.03 -7.09
C GLN A 330 -15.02 -0.30 -7.12
N ASN A 331 -14.51 -1.32 -7.79
CA ASN A 331 -15.17 -2.63 -7.84
C ASN A 331 -14.96 -3.43 -6.55
N ASN A 332 -15.82 -3.33 -5.90
CA ASN A 332 -16.43 -3.26 -4.59
C ASN A 332 -16.51 -4.56 -3.82
N GLU A 333 -16.22 -5.68 -4.36
CA GLU A 333 -16.11 -6.92 -3.63
C GLU A 333 -15.07 -7.78 -4.33
N GLU A 334 -13.91 -7.91 -3.72
CA GLU A 334 -12.97 -8.98 -4.08
C GLU A 334 -13.63 -10.31 -3.71
N LYS A 335 -14.56 -10.76 -4.56
CA LYS A 335 -15.12 -12.11 -4.43
C LYS A 335 -14.01 -13.08 -4.75
N ASP A 336 -13.76 -13.96 -3.80
CA ASP A 336 -12.95 -15.14 -4.06
C ASP A 336 -13.72 -16.01 -5.04
N GLU A 337 -13.20 -16.09 -6.26
CA GLU A 337 -13.83 -16.85 -7.34
C GLU A 337 -13.26 -18.30 -7.43
N TYR A 338 -12.62 -18.81 -6.36
CA TYR A 338 -12.19 -20.20 -6.32
C TYR A 338 -13.37 -21.13 -6.57
N ASN A 339 -13.33 -21.82 -7.70
CA ASN A 339 -14.37 -22.74 -8.13
C ASN A 339 -13.82 -23.84 -9.05
N PRO A 340 -13.29 -24.93 -8.48
CA PRO A 340 -12.74 -26.04 -9.27
C PRO A 340 -13.74 -26.69 -10.22
N THR A 341 -15.02 -26.66 -9.90
CA THR A 341 -16.09 -27.17 -10.78
C THR A 341 -16.23 -26.31 -12.02
N GLN A 342 -16.25 -24.98 -11.84
CA GLN A 342 -16.26 -24.03 -12.94
C GLN A 342 -14.98 -24.13 -13.79
N ALA A 343 -13.82 -24.31 -13.16
CA ALA A 343 -12.56 -24.52 -13.87
C ALA A 343 -12.65 -25.71 -14.84
N LYS A 344 -13.18 -26.84 -14.38
CA LYS A 344 -13.39 -28.02 -15.23
C LYS A 344 -14.45 -27.79 -16.32
N GLY A 345 -15.56 -27.12 -16.00
CA GLY A 345 -16.60 -26.74 -16.96
C GLY A 345 -16.02 -25.85 -18.08
N THR A 346 -15.29 -24.80 -17.71
CA THR A 346 -14.63 -23.89 -18.66
C THR A 346 -13.71 -24.63 -19.65
N LEU A 347 -12.94 -25.62 -19.17
CA LEU A 347 -12.09 -26.44 -20.03
C LEU A 347 -12.91 -27.34 -20.97
N THR A 348 -13.99 -27.93 -20.45
CA THR A 348 -14.90 -28.77 -21.26
C THR A 348 -15.53 -27.96 -22.39
N ASP A 349 -16.06 -26.77 -22.07
CA ASP A 349 -16.70 -25.86 -23.03
C ASP A 349 -15.71 -25.35 -24.07
N ALA A 350 -14.43 -25.21 -23.69
CA ALA A 350 -13.34 -24.88 -24.60
C ALA A 350 -12.86 -26.08 -25.46
N GLY A 351 -13.53 -27.24 -25.34
CA GLY A 351 -13.26 -28.44 -26.15
C GLY A 351 -12.08 -29.29 -25.66
N TRP A 352 -11.68 -29.14 -24.40
CA TRP A 352 -10.71 -30.02 -23.76
C TRP A 352 -11.41 -31.27 -23.21
N ASN A 353 -10.73 -32.42 -23.27
CA ASN A 353 -11.23 -33.69 -22.78
C ASN A 353 -10.34 -34.20 -21.64
N TYR A 354 -10.95 -34.54 -20.52
CA TYR A 354 -10.25 -35.10 -19.37
C TYR A 354 -10.04 -36.61 -19.54
N ARG A 355 -8.78 -37.05 -19.68
CA ARG A 355 -8.41 -38.46 -19.85
C ARG A 355 -7.06 -38.75 -19.18
N ASN A 356 -6.97 -39.86 -18.47
CA ASN A 356 -5.75 -40.25 -17.75
C ASN A 356 -5.21 -39.18 -16.84
N ASN A 357 -6.09 -38.55 -16.06
CA ASN A 357 -5.80 -37.49 -15.09
C ASN A 357 -5.19 -36.20 -15.67
N ILE A 358 -5.38 -35.97 -16.97
CA ILE A 358 -4.92 -34.72 -17.62
C ILE A 358 -5.88 -34.29 -18.73
N TRP A 359 -6.02 -32.99 -18.91
CA TRP A 359 -6.78 -32.40 -20.02
C TRP A 359 -6.01 -32.46 -21.34
N ARG A 360 -6.72 -32.89 -22.41
CA ARG A 360 -6.18 -33.04 -23.76
C ARG A 360 -7.11 -32.43 -24.81
N LYS A 361 -6.50 -31.82 -25.85
CA LYS A 361 -7.19 -31.36 -27.05
C LYS A 361 -6.31 -31.62 -28.27
N GLY A 362 -6.71 -32.58 -29.10
CA GLY A 362 -5.81 -33.11 -30.16
C GLY A 362 -4.53 -33.67 -29.53
N ASN A 363 -3.40 -33.18 -29.99
CA ASN A 363 -2.07 -33.58 -29.49
C ASN A 363 -1.62 -32.74 -28.26
N SER A 364 -2.34 -31.68 -27.91
CA SER A 364 -2.01 -30.82 -26.78
C SER A 364 -2.47 -31.44 -25.47
N LYS A 365 -1.70 -31.18 -24.41
CA LYS A 365 -2.04 -31.51 -23.03
C LYS A 365 -1.79 -30.29 -22.14
N LEU A 366 -2.57 -30.14 -21.05
CA LEU A 366 -2.36 -29.07 -20.09
C LEU A 366 -1.29 -29.49 -19.07
N GLU A 367 -0.06 -29.26 -19.45
CA GLU A 367 1.14 -29.48 -18.64
C GLU A 367 2.05 -28.26 -18.80
N PHE A 368 2.39 -27.59 -17.69
CA PHE A 368 3.13 -26.33 -17.70
C PHE A 368 4.30 -26.35 -16.72
N ASN A 369 5.31 -25.57 -17.04
CA ASN A 369 6.43 -25.27 -16.16
C ASN A 369 6.11 -24.00 -15.35
N LEU A 370 6.19 -24.09 -14.02
CA LEU A 370 6.07 -22.98 -13.09
C LEU A 370 7.45 -22.62 -12.55
N VAL A 371 7.99 -21.49 -12.97
CA VAL A 371 9.29 -20.99 -12.51
C VAL A 371 9.11 -20.23 -11.20
N VAL A 372 9.99 -20.49 -10.23
CA VAL A 372 10.03 -19.80 -8.95
C VAL A 372 11.46 -19.54 -8.50
N ASN A 373 11.70 -18.40 -7.83
CA ASN A 373 12.98 -18.10 -7.20
C ASN A 373 13.16 -18.97 -5.95
N SER A 374 14.18 -19.84 -5.95
CA SER A 374 14.46 -20.76 -4.86
C SER A 374 14.97 -20.08 -3.57
N GLU A 375 15.43 -18.82 -3.67
CA GLU A 375 15.89 -18.04 -2.51
C GLU A 375 14.73 -17.37 -1.75
N ASN A 376 13.50 -17.46 -2.27
CA ASN A 376 12.29 -17.02 -1.58
C ASN A 376 11.47 -18.25 -1.16
N GLU A 377 11.69 -18.70 0.08
CA GLU A 377 11.07 -19.91 0.62
C GLU A 377 9.55 -19.84 0.65
N GLU A 378 8.96 -18.68 0.96
CA GLU A 378 7.52 -18.50 0.96
C GLU A 378 6.95 -18.70 -0.45
N ARG A 379 7.56 -18.11 -1.48
CA ARG A 379 7.11 -18.31 -2.87
C ARG A 379 7.30 -19.74 -3.34
N VAL A 380 8.32 -20.44 -2.86
CA VAL A 380 8.49 -21.88 -3.16
C VAL A 380 7.31 -22.66 -2.61
N ARG A 381 6.92 -22.44 -1.34
CA ARG A 381 5.75 -23.09 -0.74
C ARG A 381 4.44 -22.71 -1.44
N VAL A 382 4.30 -21.45 -1.87
CA VAL A 382 3.15 -20.99 -2.69
C VAL A 382 3.11 -21.76 -4.01
N ALA A 383 4.23 -21.92 -4.72
CA ALA A 383 4.29 -22.66 -5.98
C ALA A 383 3.92 -24.14 -5.78
N GLU A 384 4.34 -24.75 -4.68
CA GLU A 384 3.98 -26.15 -4.35
C GLU A 384 2.48 -26.30 -4.11
N LEU A 385 1.87 -25.39 -3.36
CA LEU A 385 0.42 -25.42 -3.11
C LEU A 385 -0.38 -25.14 -4.40
N ILE A 386 0.03 -24.19 -5.23
CA ILE A 386 -0.58 -23.95 -6.55
C ILE A 386 -0.50 -25.18 -7.43
N LYS A 387 0.64 -25.89 -7.44
CA LYS A 387 0.78 -27.15 -8.15
C LYS A 387 -0.26 -28.16 -7.67
N GLU A 388 -0.40 -28.38 -6.36
CA GLU A 388 -1.38 -29.31 -5.78
C GLU A 388 -2.81 -28.95 -6.19
N GLN A 389 -3.18 -27.67 -6.14
CA GLN A 389 -4.49 -27.18 -6.51
C GLN A 389 -4.80 -27.42 -7.99
N LEU A 390 -3.86 -27.12 -8.89
CA LEU A 390 -4.03 -27.31 -10.32
C LEU A 390 -4.04 -28.79 -10.72
N GLU A 391 -3.24 -29.63 -10.08
CA GLU A 391 -3.22 -31.08 -10.34
C GLU A 391 -4.53 -31.77 -9.88
N LYS A 392 -5.21 -31.27 -8.82
CA LYS A 392 -6.56 -31.73 -8.40
C LYS A 392 -7.61 -31.55 -9.51
N ILE A 393 -7.44 -30.58 -10.38
CA ILE A 393 -8.34 -30.38 -11.52
C ILE A 393 -7.82 -30.97 -12.83
N GLY A 394 -6.63 -31.57 -12.85
CA GLY A 394 -6.02 -32.24 -14.02
C GLY A 394 -5.17 -31.35 -14.90
N ILE A 395 -4.68 -30.20 -14.40
CA ILE A 395 -3.62 -29.41 -15.03
C ILE A 395 -2.31 -29.75 -14.34
N LYS A 396 -1.37 -30.34 -15.07
CA LYS A 396 -0.09 -30.76 -14.54
C LYS A 396 0.91 -29.61 -14.44
N ILE A 397 1.62 -29.50 -13.33
CA ILE A 397 2.61 -28.46 -13.07
C ILE A 397 3.97 -29.06 -12.73
N ASN A 398 5.01 -28.62 -13.45
CA ASN A 398 6.41 -28.94 -13.17
C ASN A 398 7.07 -27.68 -12.56
N ILE A 399 7.42 -27.71 -11.28
CA ILE A 399 8.07 -26.57 -10.63
C ILE A 399 9.55 -26.53 -11.00
N ILE A 400 10.00 -25.37 -11.49
CA ILE A 400 11.40 -25.07 -11.82
C ILE A 400 11.93 -24.09 -10.77
N LYS A 401 12.63 -24.61 -9.76
CA LYS A 401 13.28 -23.82 -8.70
C LYS A 401 14.65 -23.37 -9.18
N VAL A 402 14.89 -22.06 -9.25
CA VAL A 402 16.15 -21.48 -9.73
C VAL A 402 16.66 -20.38 -8.81
N ASN A 403 17.96 -20.15 -8.76
CA ASN A 403 18.54 -19.04 -8.00
C ASN A 403 18.18 -17.68 -8.63
N ASN A 404 18.47 -16.60 -7.90
CA ASN A 404 18.11 -15.24 -8.29
C ASN A 404 18.65 -14.83 -9.68
N ASN A 405 19.88 -15.19 -10.01
CA ASN A 405 20.48 -14.83 -11.30
C ASN A 405 19.74 -15.49 -12.48
N ILE A 406 19.45 -16.79 -12.38
CA ILE A 406 18.73 -17.53 -13.40
C ILE A 406 17.27 -17.07 -13.45
N TYR A 407 16.67 -16.80 -12.30
CA TYR A 407 15.31 -16.25 -12.20
C TYR A 407 15.18 -14.91 -12.94
N ASN A 408 16.13 -13.99 -12.74
CA ASN A 408 16.15 -12.70 -13.45
C ASN A 408 16.33 -12.88 -14.98
N ASN A 409 17.07 -13.90 -15.44
CA ASN A 409 17.14 -14.23 -16.85
C ASN A 409 15.79 -14.71 -17.41
N TYR A 410 15.03 -15.51 -16.65
CA TYR A 410 13.66 -15.88 -17.03
C TYR A 410 12.75 -14.66 -17.16
N LEU A 411 12.79 -13.73 -16.20
CA LEU A 411 12.01 -12.48 -16.27
C LEU A 411 12.39 -11.64 -17.48
N LYS A 412 13.68 -11.45 -17.71
CA LYS A 412 14.20 -10.63 -18.84
C LYS A 412 13.83 -11.22 -20.20
N ASN A 413 14.01 -12.52 -20.38
CA ASN A 413 13.83 -13.19 -21.68
C ASN A 413 12.40 -13.73 -21.86
N LYS A 414 11.57 -13.71 -20.82
CA LYS A 414 10.19 -14.21 -20.78
C LYS A 414 10.06 -15.66 -21.31
N ASN A 415 11.09 -16.50 -21.10
CA ASN A 415 11.11 -17.89 -21.58
C ASN A 415 10.56 -18.87 -20.53
N TYR A 416 9.30 -18.72 -20.18
CA TYR A 416 8.55 -19.58 -19.26
C TYR A 416 7.13 -19.82 -19.78
N ASP A 417 6.44 -20.80 -19.20
CA ASP A 417 5.01 -20.95 -19.37
C ASP A 417 4.28 -20.10 -18.33
N ILE A 418 4.63 -20.30 -17.06
CA ILE A 418 4.13 -19.55 -15.90
C ILE A 418 5.31 -19.20 -15.00
N ILE A 419 5.32 -18.01 -14.41
CA ILE A 419 6.31 -17.60 -13.41
C ILE A 419 5.62 -16.96 -12.22
N LEU A 420 5.96 -17.41 -11.01
CA LEU A 420 5.52 -16.75 -9.78
C LEU A 420 6.45 -15.59 -9.46
N THR A 421 5.90 -14.39 -9.50
CA THR A 421 6.65 -13.15 -9.33
C THR A 421 5.86 -12.12 -8.51
N GLY A 422 6.46 -10.96 -8.28
CA GLY A 422 5.80 -9.85 -7.62
C GLY A 422 6.51 -8.54 -7.82
N ASN A 423 5.74 -7.47 -7.74
CA ASN A 423 6.20 -6.09 -7.87
C ASN A 423 5.79 -5.28 -6.63
N ILE A 424 6.41 -4.14 -6.47
CA ILE A 424 5.92 -3.10 -5.57
C ILE A 424 4.98 -2.21 -6.38
N ILE A 425 3.69 -2.17 -6.01
CA ILE A 425 2.72 -1.27 -6.62
C ILE A 425 3.16 0.18 -6.33
N PRO A 426 3.29 1.05 -7.34
CA PRO A 426 3.63 2.45 -7.14
C PRO A 426 2.50 3.23 -6.44
N LEU A 427 2.80 4.37 -5.82
CA LEU A 427 1.77 5.25 -5.21
C LEU A 427 0.79 5.81 -6.23
N TYR A 428 1.25 6.03 -7.44
CA TYR A 428 0.41 6.41 -8.57
C TYR A 428 -0.14 5.18 -9.28
N PRO A 429 -1.32 5.28 -9.89
CA PRO A 429 -2.04 4.12 -10.40
C PRO A 429 -1.51 3.65 -11.77
N ASP A 430 -0.21 3.39 -11.89
CA ASP A 430 0.39 2.91 -13.14
C ASP A 430 0.14 1.42 -13.36
N LEU A 431 -0.38 1.08 -14.52
CA LEU A 431 -0.64 -0.29 -14.97
C LEU A 431 0.32 -0.77 -16.09
N ASN A 432 1.31 0.04 -16.48
CA ASN A 432 2.23 -0.29 -17.57
C ASN A 432 3.04 -1.57 -17.31
N SER A 433 3.43 -1.81 -16.05
CA SER A 433 4.13 -3.05 -15.66
C SER A 433 3.34 -4.34 -15.95
N TYR A 434 2.01 -4.24 -16.03
CA TYR A 434 1.10 -5.39 -16.17
C TYR A 434 0.47 -5.49 -17.56
N PHE A 435 0.25 -4.35 -18.23
CA PHE A 435 -0.47 -4.29 -19.50
C PHE A 435 0.29 -3.55 -20.61
N GLY A 436 1.36 -2.81 -20.28
CA GLY A 436 2.20 -2.11 -21.26
C GLY A 436 3.02 -3.09 -22.12
N GLU A 437 3.76 -2.57 -23.10
CA GLU A 437 4.51 -3.36 -24.09
C GLU A 437 5.52 -4.35 -23.50
N SER A 438 6.12 -4.01 -22.36
CA SER A 438 7.12 -4.83 -21.68
C SER A 438 6.56 -5.78 -20.61
N ASN A 439 5.23 -5.90 -20.48
CA ASN A 439 4.61 -6.73 -19.45
C ASN A 439 5.13 -8.19 -19.48
N LEU A 440 5.20 -8.80 -18.30
CA LEU A 440 5.75 -10.15 -18.15
C LEU A 440 4.87 -11.25 -18.76
N SER A 441 3.58 -11.01 -18.93
CA SER A 441 2.65 -11.99 -19.47
C SER A 441 2.66 -12.08 -21.00
N ASN A 442 3.44 -11.25 -21.69
CA ASN A 442 3.38 -11.11 -23.16
C ASN A 442 1.94 -10.89 -23.65
N PHE A 443 1.12 -10.24 -22.81
CA PHE A 443 -0.24 -9.89 -23.18
C PHE A 443 -0.24 -8.67 -24.09
N ASN A 444 -1.01 -8.73 -25.15
CA ASN A 444 -1.19 -7.61 -26.08
C ASN A 444 -2.69 -7.44 -26.36
N ASN A 445 -3.21 -6.29 -26.00
CA ASN A 445 -4.58 -5.91 -26.30
C ASN A 445 -4.58 -4.44 -26.77
N LYS A 446 -5.05 -4.24 -28.01
CA LYS A 446 -5.01 -2.92 -28.66
C LYS A 446 -5.79 -1.88 -27.89
N GLU A 447 -6.99 -2.23 -27.38
CA GLU A 447 -7.84 -1.31 -26.60
C GLU A 447 -7.14 -0.86 -25.31
N VAL A 448 -6.53 -1.81 -24.57
CA VAL A 448 -5.76 -1.48 -23.36
C VAL A 448 -4.57 -0.60 -23.68
N SER A 449 -3.83 -0.89 -24.75
CA SER A 449 -2.68 -0.06 -25.18
C SER A 449 -3.11 1.37 -25.53
N GLU A 450 -4.27 1.54 -26.17
CA GLU A 450 -4.82 2.86 -26.50
C GLU A 450 -5.26 3.61 -25.23
N ILE A 451 -5.89 2.92 -24.28
CA ILE A 451 -6.26 3.51 -22.99
C ILE A 451 -5.02 3.97 -22.22
N LEU A 452 -4.00 3.11 -22.09
CA LEU A 452 -2.77 3.45 -21.38
C LEU A 452 -2.06 4.69 -21.96
N LYS A 453 -2.06 4.86 -23.27
CA LYS A 453 -1.49 6.05 -23.93
C LYS A 453 -2.29 7.33 -23.68
N GLN A 454 -3.59 7.22 -23.40
CA GLN A 454 -4.47 8.37 -23.16
C GLN A 454 -4.50 8.81 -21.70
N ILE A 455 -4.21 7.89 -20.77
CA ILE A 455 -4.35 8.12 -19.32
C ILE A 455 -3.63 9.41 -18.87
N ASP A 456 -2.46 9.70 -19.42
CA ASP A 456 -1.63 10.84 -19.06
C ASP A 456 -2.27 12.21 -19.38
N SER A 457 -3.19 12.23 -20.35
CA SER A 457 -3.85 13.44 -20.80
C SER A 457 -5.23 13.66 -20.15
N ILE A 458 -5.73 12.67 -19.39
CA ILE A 458 -7.06 12.74 -18.77
C ILE A 458 -6.97 13.43 -17.41
N GLU A 459 -7.52 14.63 -17.29
CA GLU A 459 -7.67 15.35 -16.02
C GLU A 459 -9.03 15.10 -15.36
N ASP A 460 -10.04 14.74 -16.16
CA ASP A 460 -11.38 14.39 -15.66
C ASP A 460 -11.35 13.07 -14.90
N LYS A 461 -11.67 13.15 -13.61
CA LYS A 461 -11.61 12.01 -12.67
C LYS A 461 -12.59 10.90 -13.02
N GLU A 462 -13.80 11.24 -13.48
CA GLU A 462 -14.84 10.28 -13.82
C GLU A 462 -14.46 9.53 -15.11
N LEU A 463 -13.97 10.26 -16.11
CA LEU A 463 -13.49 9.66 -17.35
C LEU A 463 -12.27 8.74 -17.07
N LEU A 464 -11.35 9.18 -16.24
CA LEU A 464 -10.19 8.37 -15.85
C LEU A 464 -10.66 7.08 -15.17
N GLN A 465 -11.59 7.15 -14.23
CA GLN A 465 -12.19 6.00 -13.57
C GLN A 465 -12.87 5.03 -14.55
N GLN A 466 -13.62 5.56 -15.54
CA GLN A 466 -14.22 4.73 -16.58
C GLN A 466 -13.16 3.97 -17.39
N LYS A 467 -12.02 4.61 -17.70
CA LYS A 467 -10.91 3.95 -18.40
C LYS A 467 -10.29 2.82 -17.58
N TYR A 468 -10.07 3.03 -16.29
CA TYR A 468 -9.55 1.98 -15.39
C TYR A 468 -10.55 0.83 -15.23
N ASN A 469 -11.82 1.12 -15.08
CA ASN A 469 -12.87 0.11 -15.03
C ASN A 469 -12.89 -0.74 -16.33
N ARG A 470 -12.69 -0.10 -17.49
CA ARG A 470 -12.62 -0.84 -18.77
C ARG A 470 -11.40 -1.76 -18.84
N ILE A 471 -10.23 -1.33 -18.35
CA ILE A 471 -9.04 -2.22 -18.25
C ILE A 471 -9.34 -3.40 -17.32
N TYR A 472 -10.01 -3.16 -16.20
CA TYR A 472 -10.38 -4.23 -15.26
C TYR A 472 -11.36 -5.25 -15.88
N GLU A 473 -12.33 -4.80 -16.67
CA GLU A 473 -13.24 -5.70 -17.40
C GLU A 473 -12.48 -6.56 -18.41
N ILE A 474 -11.57 -5.95 -19.18
CA ILE A 474 -10.72 -6.70 -20.11
C ILE A 474 -9.82 -7.69 -19.35
N TYR A 475 -9.29 -7.30 -18.19
CA TYR A 475 -8.52 -8.20 -17.34
C TYR A 475 -9.33 -9.45 -16.95
N LYS A 476 -10.56 -9.27 -16.48
CA LYS A 476 -11.46 -10.40 -16.13
C LYS A 476 -11.82 -11.25 -17.34
N GLU A 477 -12.03 -10.62 -18.48
CA GLU A 477 -12.38 -11.34 -19.71
C GLU A 477 -11.20 -12.14 -20.25
N GLU A 478 -10.01 -11.57 -20.28
CA GLU A 478 -8.83 -12.15 -20.91
C GLU A 478 -7.94 -12.94 -19.94
N MET A 479 -8.00 -12.63 -18.64
CA MET A 479 -7.18 -13.21 -17.57
C MET A 479 -5.68 -13.35 -17.96
N PRO A 480 -5.00 -12.24 -18.31
CA PRO A 480 -3.63 -12.30 -18.85
C PRO A 480 -2.59 -12.74 -17.83
N PHE A 481 -2.84 -12.52 -16.57
CA PHE A 481 -2.07 -12.96 -15.40
C PHE A 481 -3.03 -13.22 -14.25
N ILE A 482 -2.58 -13.87 -13.18
CA ILE A 482 -3.42 -14.16 -12.02
C ILE A 482 -2.86 -13.42 -10.81
N SER A 483 -3.59 -12.41 -10.34
CA SER A 483 -3.32 -11.74 -9.08
C SER A 483 -3.50 -12.71 -7.92
N LEU A 484 -2.59 -12.72 -6.96
CA LEU A 484 -2.65 -13.62 -5.81
C LEU A 484 -2.95 -12.86 -4.51
N TYR A 485 -2.02 -12.09 -4.02
CA TYR A 485 -2.14 -11.41 -2.74
C TYR A 485 -1.19 -10.21 -2.62
N ASN A 486 -1.48 -9.36 -1.65
CA ASN A 486 -0.58 -8.33 -1.15
C ASN A 486 -0.10 -8.69 0.26
N ASN A 487 1.11 -8.26 0.59
CA ASN A 487 1.54 -8.22 1.98
C ASN A 487 0.73 -7.18 2.76
N VAL A 488 0.91 -7.14 4.07
CA VAL A 488 0.33 -6.14 4.96
C VAL A 488 1.40 -5.42 5.76
N ASN A 489 1.07 -4.23 6.25
CA ASN A 489 1.81 -3.54 7.29
C ASN A 489 0.93 -3.51 8.54
N PHE A 490 1.50 -3.88 9.66
CA PHE A 490 0.86 -3.78 10.97
C PHE A 490 1.36 -2.51 11.63
N ILE A 491 0.43 -1.68 12.09
CA ILE A 491 0.72 -0.47 12.87
C ILE A 491 0.08 -0.73 14.24
N LEU A 492 0.93 -0.86 15.26
CA LEU A 492 0.52 -1.23 16.59
C LEU A 492 0.66 -0.03 17.52
N TYR A 493 -0.38 0.25 18.25
CA TYR A 493 -0.48 1.39 19.17
C TYR A 493 -0.61 0.92 20.60
N SER A 494 0.05 1.59 21.52
CA SER A 494 -0.22 1.40 22.94
C SER A 494 -1.70 1.68 23.23
N ARG A 495 -2.27 1.02 24.23
CA ARG A 495 -3.67 1.26 24.60
C ARG A 495 -3.91 2.66 25.18
N GLU A 496 -2.87 3.31 25.61
CA GLU A 496 -2.87 4.68 26.11
C GLU A 496 -3.02 5.71 24.98
N LEU A 497 -2.59 5.38 23.74
CA LEU A 497 -2.78 6.22 22.57
C LEU A 497 -4.21 6.11 22.05
N LYS A 498 -4.86 7.24 21.83
CA LYS A 498 -6.27 7.39 21.48
C LYS A 498 -6.46 8.42 20.39
N GLY A 499 -7.68 8.49 19.87
CA GLY A 499 -8.08 9.43 18.84
C GLY A 499 -8.34 8.72 17.51
N ASP A 500 -8.25 9.45 16.42
CA ASP A 500 -8.40 8.92 15.07
C ASP A 500 -7.08 8.27 14.60
N LEU A 501 -6.87 7.01 15.00
CA LEU A 501 -5.68 6.22 14.68
C LEU A 501 -5.84 5.54 13.31
N SER A 502 -6.24 6.30 12.28
CA SER A 502 -6.49 5.79 10.92
C SER A 502 -5.24 5.82 10.03
N SER A 503 -4.11 5.44 10.59
CA SER A 503 -2.81 5.37 9.91
C SER A 503 -2.81 4.41 8.73
N ASN A 504 -1.92 4.67 7.79
CA ASN A 504 -1.67 3.79 6.66
C ASN A 504 -0.16 3.60 6.45
N TRP A 505 0.22 2.70 5.51
CA TRP A 505 1.62 2.32 5.32
C TRP A 505 2.53 3.43 4.75
N TYR A 506 1.98 4.48 4.16
CA TYR A 506 2.75 5.61 3.61
C TYR A 506 2.66 6.87 4.48
N ASP A 507 1.68 6.92 5.39
CA ASP A 507 1.56 7.94 6.41
C ASP A 507 1.06 7.34 7.74
N VAL A 508 2.03 6.98 8.57
CA VAL A 508 1.77 6.37 9.89
C VAL A 508 1.19 7.38 10.87
N PHE A 509 1.46 8.66 10.66
CA PHE A 509 1.00 9.75 11.52
C PHE A 509 -0.20 10.51 10.94
N TYR A 510 -0.91 9.90 10.00
CA TYR A 510 -2.11 10.49 9.43
C TYR A 510 -3.10 10.90 10.52
N ASN A 511 -3.62 12.12 10.45
CA ASN A 511 -4.51 12.73 11.45
C ASN A 511 -3.92 12.83 12.88
N ILE A 512 -2.59 12.94 13.04
CA ILE A 512 -1.95 13.07 14.37
C ILE A 512 -2.48 14.25 15.19
N GLU A 513 -3.06 15.26 14.58
CA GLU A 513 -3.76 16.37 15.26
C GLU A 513 -4.93 15.88 16.12
N ASN A 514 -5.56 14.78 15.75
CA ASN A 514 -6.66 14.16 16.47
C ASN A 514 -6.22 13.13 17.52
N TRP A 515 -4.90 12.88 17.62
CA TRP A 515 -4.38 11.91 18.57
C TRP A 515 -4.17 12.51 19.95
N TYR A 516 -4.29 11.68 20.98
CA TYR A 516 -3.95 12.03 22.34
C TYR A 516 -3.56 10.79 23.15
N LYS A 517 -2.73 10.99 24.17
CA LYS A 517 -2.29 9.91 25.06
C LYS A 517 -2.88 10.14 26.44
N ILE A 518 -3.47 9.10 27.02
CA ILE A 518 -3.96 9.11 28.41
C ILE A 518 -2.85 8.65 29.35
N LYS A 519 -2.83 9.22 30.58
CA LYS A 519 -1.87 8.80 31.62
C LYS A 519 -2.33 7.52 32.29
#